data_0f1f42946394ef5cdf047bda5277d553
#
_entry.id   0f1f42946394ef5cdf047bda5277d553
#
_cell.length_a   1.000
_cell.length_b   1.000
_cell.length_c   1.000
_cell.angle_alpha   90.00
_cell.angle_beta   90.00
_cell.angle_gamma   90.00
#
_symmetry.space_group_name_H-M   'P 1'
#
loop_
_entity.id
_entity.type
_entity.pdbx_description
1 polymer ?
#
loop_
_entity_poly.entity_id
_entity_poly.type
_entity_poly.pdbx_seq_one_letter_code
_entity_poly.pdbx_strand_id
1 'polypeptide(L)'
;MTSRLFLLAAVGLCAFAQSSDVHGWDKITWGMTMADARAAYHTEAKPEVKDDWTLLQLKPIKMGGVQLGVQVGAREGSEKIASIRLWSYFGLSNSQPGAGAQDFDTLRSILIEKYGQPANEETTHGENFRIIKTIAWTFPSTSISMKLEASTSIPNLGNIDLVYTPR
;
A
#
# COMPACT_ATOMS: atom_id res chain seq x y z
N MET A 1 1.61 54.70 -37.95
CA MET A 1 1.85 54.29 -36.55
C MET A 1 1.19 52.97 -36.32
N THR A 2 1.93 51.87 -36.42
CA THR A 2 1.42 50.49 -36.30
C THR A 2 1.96 49.90 -35.00
N SER A 3 1.05 49.77 -34.01
CA SER A 3 1.36 49.21 -32.71
C SER A 3 1.33 47.67 -32.83
N ARG A 4 2.48 47.00 -32.59
CA ARG A 4 2.60 45.54 -32.53
C ARG A 4 2.38 45.07 -31.08
N LEU A 5 1.30 44.40 -30.86
CA LEU A 5 1.01 43.72 -29.59
C LEU A 5 1.82 42.40 -29.52
N PHE A 6 2.79 42.36 -28.59
CA PHE A 6 3.49 41.09 -28.28
C PHE A 6 2.68 40.31 -27.26
N LEU A 7 2.14 39.15 -27.68
CA LEU A 7 1.49 38.19 -26.80
C LEU A 7 2.57 37.27 -26.18
N LEU A 8 2.91 37.50 -24.92
CA LEU A 8 3.76 36.58 -24.17
C LEU A 8 2.92 35.39 -23.75
N ALA A 9 3.16 34.23 -24.37
CA ALA A 9 2.63 32.95 -23.92
C ALA A 9 3.49 32.45 -22.72
N ALA A 10 2.93 32.55 -21.52
CA ALA A 10 3.52 31.94 -20.34
C ALA A 10 3.30 30.42 -20.43
N VAL A 11 4.34 29.68 -20.82
CA VAL A 11 4.38 28.22 -20.71
C VAL A 11 4.59 27.88 -19.24
N GLY A 12 3.50 27.52 -18.55
CA GLY A 12 3.55 27.00 -17.20
C GLY A 12 4.24 25.62 -17.22
N LEU A 13 5.52 25.58 -16.80
CA LEU A 13 6.17 24.32 -16.43
C LEU A 13 5.46 23.76 -15.18
N CYS A 14 4.55 22.82 -15.38
CA CYS A 14 4.13 21.93 -14.30
C CYS A 14 5.36 21.10 -13.91
N ALA A 15 6.11 21.54 -12.92
CA ALA A 15 7.10 20.73 -12.25
C ALA A 15 6.33 19.59 -11.56
N PHE A 16 6.27 18.43 -12.21
CA PHE A 16 5.92 17.19 -11.53
C PHE A 16 6.99 17.01 -10.45
N ALA A 17 6.60 17.19 -9.20
CA ALA A 17 7.45 16.83 -8.08
C ALA A 17 7.73 15.33 -8.25
N GLN A 18 8.94 14.99 -8.68
CA GLN A 18 9.42 13.61 -8.71
C GLN A 18 9.39 13.16 -7.26
N SER A 19 8.49 12.23 -6.95
CA SER A 19 8.48 11.61 -5.63
C SER A 19 9.85 10.96 -5.42
N SER A 20 10.48 11.30 -4.30
CA SER A 20 11.74 10.68 -3.89
C SER A 20 11.57 9.17 -3.88
N ASP A 21 12.64 8.42 -4.21
CA ASP A 21 12.59 6.95 -4.21
C ASP A 21 12.12 6.42 -2.84
N VAL A 22 11.39 5.32 -2.88
CA VAL A 22 10.86 4.64 -1.68
C VAL A 22 11.72 3.42 -1.41
N HIS A 23 12.33 3.36 -0.22
CA HIS A 23 13.25 2.30 0.16
C HIS A 23 12.68 1.31 1.19
N GLY A 24 11.35 1.21 1.29
CA GLY A 24 10.68 0.36 2.26
C GLY A 24 9.38 0.99 2.78
N TRP A 25 9.07 0.72 4.04
CA TRP A 25 7.89 1.25 4.72
C TRP A 25 8.15 1.48 6.21
N ASP A 26 7.78 2.67 6.71
CA ASP A 26 8.00 3.11 8.10
C ASP A 26 9.47 2.92 8.55
N LYS A 27 9.73 2.08 9.54
CA LYS A 27 11.08 1.81 10.04
C LYS A 27 11.82 0.70 9.27
N ILE A 28 11.16 0.06 8.32
CA ILE A 28 11.75 -1.04 7.55
C ILE A 28 12.28 -0.50 6.23
N THR A 29 13.56 -0.76 5.99
CA THR A 29 14.22 -0.49 4.71
C THR A 29 14.64 -1.79 4.03
N TRP A 30 14.69 -1.79 2.70
CA TRP A 30 15.15 -2.94 1.96
C TRP A 30 16.60 -3.30 2.33
N GLY A 31 16.86 -4.59 2.49
CA GLY A 31 18.16 -5.10 2.96
C GLY A 31 18.21 -5.42 4.45
N MET A 32 17.27 -4.91 5.26
CA MET A 32 17.11 -5.32 6.66
C MET A 32 16.77 -6.81 6.76
N THR A 33 17.19 -7.41 7.87
CA THR A 33 16.83 -8.78 8.25
C THR A 33 15.58 -8.80 9.14
N MET A 34 15.01 -9.99 9.35
CA MET A 34 13.94 -10.18 10.33
C MET A 34 14.36 -9.79 11.74
N ALA A 35 15.61 -10.00 12.10
CA ALA A 35 16.18 -9.59 13.39
C ALA A 35 16.20 -8.07 13.54
N ASP A 36 16.62 -7.36 12.48
CA ASP A 36 16.61 -5.90 12.43
C ASP A 36 15.20 -5.34 12.59
N ALA A 37 14.22 -5.92 11.87
CA ALA A 37 12.83 -5.51 11.98
C ALA A 37 12.28 -5.73 13.40
N ARG A 38 12.57 -6.86 14.03
CA ARG A 38 12.17 -7.12 15.43
C ARG A 38 12.76 -6.08 16.38
N ALA A 39 14.02 -5.74 16.21
CA ALA A 39 14.69 -4.72 17.02
C ALA A 39 14.08 -3.33 16.80
N ALA A 40 13.84 -2.93 15.55
CA ALA A 40 13.28 -1.62 15.20
C ALA A 40 11.86 -1.40 15.76
N TYR A 41 11.06 -2.47 15.87
CA TYR A 41 9.70 -2.41 16.41
C TYR A 41 9.60 -2.84 17.89
N HIS A 42 10.70 -3.17 18.52
CA HIS A 42 10.74 -3.66 19.92
C HIS A 42 9.69 -4.76 20.16
N THR A 43 9.65 -5.74 19.25
CA THR A 43 8.66 -6.82 19.30
C THR A 43 9.29 -8.14 19.76
N GLU A 44 8.58 -8.85 20.66
CA GLU A 44 8.92 -10.22 21.08
C GLU A 44 8.29 -11.28 20.16
N ALA A 45 7.54 -10.86 19.14
CA ALA A 45 6.94 -11.78 18.18
C ALA A 45 8.03 -12.64 17.52
N LYS A 46 7.76 -13.93 17.41
CA LYS A 46 8.64 -14.87 16.71
C LYS A 46 8.21 -14.97 15.26
N PRO A 47 9.17 -15.00 14.33
CA PRO A 47 8.85 -15.31 12.94
C PRO A 47 8.22 -16.70 12.82
N GLU A 48 7.26 -16.84 11.92
CA GLU A 48 6.60 -18.09 11.57
C GLU A 48 6.97 -18.46 10.14
N VAL A 49 7.28 -19.74 9.90
CA VAL A 49 7.51 -20.25 8.54
C VAL A 49 6.19 -20.77 8.01
N LYS A 50 5.77 -20.24 6.88
CA LYS A 50 4.56 -20.65 6.18
C LYS A 50 4.80 -20.62 4.67
N ASP A 51 4.55 -21.77 4.04
CA ASP A 51 4.92 -22.00 2.65
C ASP A 51 6.42 -21.61 2.46
N ASP A 52 6.80 -20.94 1.40
CA ASP A 52 8.18 -20.51 1.13
C ASP A 52 8.55 -19.16 1.78
N TRP A 53 7.89 -18.80 2.89
CA TRP A 53 8.10 -17.52 3.56
C TRP A 53 8.35 -17.65 5.05
N THR A 54 9.28 -16.84 5.53
CA THR A 54 9.41 -16.50 6.96
C THR A 54 8.66 -15.20 7.20
N LEU A 55 7.62 -15.23 8.04
CA LEU A 55 6.69 -14.13 8.28
C LEU A 55 6.81 -13.62 9.71
N LEU A 56 6.91 -12.32 9.88
CA LEU A 56 6.90 -11.64 11.18
C LEU A 56 5.68 -10.74 11.28
N GLN A 57 4.83 -11.03 12.24
CA GLN A 57 3.67 -10.21 12.57
C GLN A 57 4.07 -9.04 13.46
N LEU A 58 3.75 -7.83 13.06
CA LEU A 58 3.93 -6.62 13.85
C LEU A 58 2.61 -6.16 14.49
N LYS A 59 2.70 -5.16 15.36
CA LYS A 59 1.49 -4.57 15.96
C LYS A 59 0.63 -3.92 14.86
N PRO A 60 -0.69 -4.10 14.90
CA PRO A 60 -1.61 -3.42 13.99
C PRO A 60 -1.49 -1.90 14.09
N ILE A 61 -1.75 -1.22 12.99
CA ILE A 61 -1.76 0.25 12.91
C ILE A 61 -3.13 0.77 12.52
N LYS A 62 -3.32 2.08 12.65
CA LYS A 62 -4.46 2.80 12.05
C LYS A 62 -3.94 3.79 11.02
N MET A 63 -4.51 3.75 9.82
CA MET A 63 -4.24 4.69 8.73
C MET A 63 -5.56 5.27 8.24
N GLY A 64 -5.78 6.58 8.41
CA GLY A 64 -7.05 7.22 8.07
C GLY A 64 -8.28 6.65 8.80
N GLY A 65 -8.08 6.09 10.01
CA GLY A 65 -9.14 5.40 10.76
C GLY A 65 -9.29 3.91 10.45
N VAL A 66 -8.76 3.44 9.31
CA VAL A 66 -8.78 2.02 8.92
C VAL A 66 -7.75 1.24 9.72
N GLN A 67 -8.18 0.17 10.38
CA GLN A 67 -7.28 -0.71 11.12
C GLN A 67 -6.65 -1.74 10.19
N LEU A 68 -5.31 -1.79 10.20
CA LEU A 68 -4.53 -2.67 9.35
C LEU A 68 -3.61 -3.55 10.20
N GLY A 69 -3.61 -4.86 9.92
CA GLY A 69 -2.55 -5.75 10.35
C GLY A 69 -1.28 -5.43 9.57
N VAL A 70 -0.12 -5.71 10.14
CA VAL A 70 1.18 -5.47 9.50
C VAL A 70 2.02 -6.74 9.58
N GLN A 71 2.53 -7.18 8.45
CA GLN A 71 3.38 -8.36 8.34
C GLN A 71 4.60 -8.05 7.48
N VAL A 72 5.72 -8.58 7.90
CA VAL A 72 6.99 -8.52 7.16
C VAL A 72 7.34 -9.92 6.72
N GLY A 73 7.76 -10.08 5.48
CA GLY A 73 8.10 -11.37 4.88
C GLY A 73 9.52 -11.41 4.32
N ALA A 74 10.22 -12.53 4.55
CA ALA A 74 11.44 -12.90 3.84
C ALA A 74 11.21 -14.23 3.11
N ARG A 75 11.82 -14.42 1.96
CA ARG A 75 11.79 -15.72 1.27
C ARG A 75 12.54 -16.76 2.07
N GLU A 76 12.10 -18.01 2.00
CA GLU A 76 12.84 -19.13 2.57
C GLU A 76 14.30 -19.15 2.09
N GLY A 77 15.22 -19.39 3.01
CA GLY A 77 16.65 -19.34 2.73
C GLY A 77 17.25 -17.93 2.62
N SER A 78 16.45 -16.87 2.74
CA SER A 78 16.89 -15.48 2.82
C SER A 78 16.58 -14.89 4.18
N GLU A 79 17.56 -14.20 4.77
CA GLU A 79 17.31 -13.41 5.98
C GLU A 79 16.75 -12.02 5.66
N LYS A 80 16.84 -11.59 4.39
CA LYS A 80 16.46 -10.23 3.98
C LYS A 80 14.97 -10.11 3.71
N ILE A 81 14.40 -9.01 4.19
CA ILE A 81 13.01 -8.67 3.95
C ILE A 81 12.77 -8.45 2.46
N ALA A 82 11.75 -9.14 1.94
CA ALA A 82 11.34 -9.12 0.55
C ALA A 82 9.87 -8.68 0.37
N SER A 83 9.12 -8.49 1.45
CA SER A 83 7.75 -8.01 1.38
C SER A 83 7.32 -7.35 2.69
N ILE A 84 6.52 -6.31 2.60
CA ILE A 84 5.80 -5.72 3.73
C ILE A 84 4.35 -5.65 3.31
N ARG A 85 3.46 -6.29 4.08
CA ARG A 85 2.02 -6.38 3.79
C ARG A 85 1.24 -5.74 4.92
N LEU A 86 0.34 -4.83 4.56
CA LEU A 86 -0.68 -4.29 5.43
C LEU A 86 -2.04 -4.76 4.93
N TRP A 87 -2.87 -5.30 5.81
CA TRP A 87 -4.18 -5.80 5.39
C TRP A 87 -5.27 -5.41 6.38
N SER A 88 -6.46 -5.18 5.87
CA SER A 88 -7.65 -5.06 6.68
C SER A 88 -8.23 -6.44 6.99
N TYR A 89 -9.01 -6.53 8.06
CA TYR A 89 -9.72 -7.77 8.37
C TYR A 89 -10.90 -7.97 7.43
N PHE A 90 -11.21 -9.23 7.15
CA PHE A 90 -12.42 -9.62 6.45
C PHE A 90 -13.61 -9.58 7.44
N GLY A 91 -14.59 -8.74 7.17
CA GLY A 91 -15.70 -8.47 8.11
C GLY A 91 -16.70 -9.60 8.22
N LEU A 92 -16.32 -10.69 8.86
CA LEU A 92 -17.23 -11.81 9.17
C LEU A 92 -17.82 -11.71 10.58
N SER A 93 -17.45 -10.71 11.38
CA SER A 93 -17.99 -10.55 12.73
C SER A 93 -18.33 -9.09 13.04
N ASN A 94 -19.34 -8.88 13.85
CA ASN A 94 -19.76 -7.54 14.34
C ASN A 94 -18.67 -6.83 15.15
N SER A 95 -17.66 -7.53 15.62
CA SER A 95 -16.53 -6.97 16.39
C SER A 95 -15.39 -6.46 15.52
N GLN A 96 -15.33 -6.87 14.25
CA GLN A 96 -14.34 -6.41 13.29
C GLN A 96 -14.99 -6.30 11.90
N PRO A 97 -15.57 -5.13 11.57
CA PRO A 97 -16.13 -4.91 10.25
C PRO A 97 -15.01 -5.01 9.21
N GLY A 98 -15.31 -5.61 8.08
CA GLY A 98 -14.41 -5.65 6.93
C GLY A 98 -14.23 -4.27 6.31
N ALA A 99 -13.27 -4.19 5.41
CA ALA A 99 -13.07 -2.97 4.65
C ALA A 99 -14.09 -2.86 3.51
N GLY A 100 -14.49 -1.63 3.23
CA GLY A 100 -15.35 -1.27 2.12
C GLY A 100 -14.69 -0.33 1.13
N ALA A 101 -15.48 0.11 0.15
CA ALA A 101 -15.00 1.07 -0.84
C ALA A 101 -14.55 2.40 -0.21
N GLN A 102 -15.22 2.86 0.85
CA GLN A 102 -14.88 4.09 1.56
C GLN A 102 -13.51 4.00 2.23
N ASP A 103 -13.19 2.85 2.85
CA ASP A 103 -11.88 2.62 3.47
C ASP A 103 -10.77 2.60 2.42
N PHE A 104 -11.03 1.97 1.27
CA PHE A 104 -10.11 1.96 0.14
C PHE A 104 -9.85 3.38 -0.39
N ASP A 105 -10.91 4.18 -0.59
CA ASP A 105 -10.79 5.54 -1.08
C ASP A 105 -10.05 6.45 -0.08
N THR A 106 -10.24 6.21 1.23
CA THR A 106 -9.50 6.90 2.30
C THR A 106 -8.02 6.56 2.23
N LEU A 107 -7.67 5.28 2.17
CA LEU A 107 -6.27 4.84 2.05
C LEU A 107 -5.63 5.32 0.75
N ARG A 108 -6.37 5.26 -0.37
CA ARG A 108 -5.94 5.80 -1.66
C ARG A 108 -5.56 7.28 -1.56
N SER A 109 -6.37 8.09 -0.91
CA SER A 109 -6.10 9.53 -0.75
C SER A 109 -4.82 9.78 0.04
N ILE A 110 -4.62 9.04 1.13
CA ILE A 110 -3.40 9.13 1.96
C ILE A 110 -2.16 8.69 1.16
N LEU A 111 -2.27 7.63 0.38
CA LEU A 111 -1.16 7.14 -0.43
C LEU A 111 -0.83 8.09 -1.59
N ILE A 112 -1.84 8.72 -2.21
CA ILE A 112 -1.63 9.77 -3.21
C ILE A 112 -0.94 10.99 -2.61
N GLU A 113 -1.34 11.44 -1.43
CA GLU A 113 -0.68 12.55 -0.73
C GLU A 113 0.79 12.23 -0.46
N LYS A 114 1.09 10.97 -0.07
CA LYS A 114 2.44 10.54 0.27
C LYS A 114 3.31 10.21 -0.95
N TYR A 115 2.77 9.58 -1.96
CA TYR A 115 3.52 8.96 -3.07
C TYR A 115 3.22 9.59 -4.43
N GLY A 116 2.29 10.52 -4.51
CA GLY A 116 1.82 11.07 -5.78
C GLY A 116 0.78 10.18 -6.46
N GLN A 117 0.43 10.52 -7.69
CA GLN A 117 -0.56 9.74 -8.46
C GLN A 117 -0.04 8.34 -8.76
N PRO A 118 -0.90 7.32 -8.68
CA PRO A 118 -0.52 5.95 -9.02
C PRO A 118 -0.18 5.82 -10.50
N ALA A 119 0.70 4.88 -10.81
CA ALA A 119 1.07 4.55 -12.18
C ALA A 119 -0.01 3.75 -12.90
N ASN A 120 -0.85 3.01 -12.16
CA ASN A 120 -1.95 2.24 -12.69
C ASN A 120 -3.12 2.19 -11.71
N GLU A 121 -4.34 2.28 -12.24
CA GLU A 121 -5.59 2.05 -11.51
C GLU A 121 -6.51 1.18 -12.38
N GLU A 122 -7.06 0.15 -11.80
CA GLU A 122 -7.97 -0.78 -12.45
C GLU A 122 -9.14 -1.13 -11.53
N THR A 123 -10.32 -1.26 -12.12
CA THR A 123 -11.51 -1.78 -11.44
C THR A 123 -12.11 -2.88 -12.30
N THR A 124 -12.24 -4.06 -11.72
CA THR A 124 -12.86 -5.21 -12.36
C THR A 124 -14.03 -5.73 -11.54
N HIS A 125 -14.98 -6.37 -12.21
CA HIS A 125 -16.10 -7.04 -11.56
C HIS A 125 -15.84 -8.55 -11.62
N GLY A 126 -15.71 -9.14 -10.44
CA GLY A 126 -15.56 -10.58 -10.29
C GLY A 126 -16.92 -11.30 -10.24
N GLU A 127 -16.86 -12.61 -10.23
CA GLU A 127 -18.04 -13.43 -9.97
C GLU A 127 -18.63 -13.18 -8.58
N ASN A 128 -19.89 -13.58 -8.36
CA ASN A 128 -20.58 -13.50 -7.08
C ASN A 128 -20.69 -12.09 -6.47
N PHE A 129 -21.01 -11.09 -7.30
CA PHE A 129 -21.18 -9.70 -6.86
C PHE A 129 -19.93 -9.13 -6.18
N ARG A 130 -18.76 -9.48 -6.64
CA ARG A 130 -17.48 -8.92 -6.18
C ARG A 130 -17.04 -7.75 -7.04
N ILE A 131 -16.50 -6.73 -6.40
CA ILE A 131 -15.71 -5.67 -7.03
C ILE A 131 -14.25 -5.83 -6.59
N ILE A 132 -13.35 -5.71 -7.55
CA ILE A 132 -11.91 -5.72 -7.30
C ILE A 132 -11.37 -4.39 -7.82
N LYS A 133 -10.80 -3.58 -6.91
CA LYS A 133 -10.06 -2.38 -7.28
C LYS A 133 -8.58 -2.61 -7.01
N THR A 134 -7.73 -2.26 -7.95
CA THR A 134 -6.27 -2.36 -7.79
C THR A 134 -5.64 -1.04 -8.19
N ILE A 135 -4.73 -0.54 -7.38
CA ILE A 135 -3.89 0.61 -7.70
C ILE A 135 -2.44 0.28 -7.43
N ALA A 136 -1.53 0.86 -8.22
CA ALA A 136 -0.11 0.58 -8.10
C ALA A 136 0.75 1.83 -8.30
N TRP A 137 1.84 1.89 -7.54
CA TRP A 137 2.93 2.86 -7.68
C TRP A 137 4.22 2.12 -7.96
N THR A 138 5.07 2.71 -8.77
CA THR A 138 6.35 2.14 -9.14
C THR A 138 7.45 3.17 -8.92
N PHE A 139 8.41 2.83 -8.06
CA PHE A 139 9.60 3.62 -7.76
C PHE A 139 10.85 2.86 -8.19
N PRO A 140 12.01 3.49 -8.29
CA PRO A 140 13.26 2.78 -8.63
C PRO A 140 13.53 1.57 -7.74
N SER A 141 13.34 1.69 -6.43
CA SER A 141 13.66 0.64 -5.44
C SER A 141 12.45 -0.09 -4.89
N THR A 142 11.20 0.34 -5.18
CA THR A 142 10.00 -0.23 -4.57
C THR A 142 8.83 -0.25 -5.53
N SER A 143 8.09 -1.35 -5.52
CA SER A 143 6.73 -1.42 -6.04
C SER A 143 5.74 -1.42 -4.88
N ILE A 144 4.67 -0.64 -5.00
CA ILE A 144 3.56 -0.58 -4.04
C ILE A 144 2.29 -0.96 -4.77
N SER A 145 1.52 -1.88 -4.23
CA SER A 145 0.20 -2.22 -4.75
C SER A 145 -0.83 -2.20 -3.63
N MET A 146 -2.01 -1.65 -3.90
CA MET A 146 -3.16 -1.73 -3.01
C MET A 146 -4.32 -2.35 -3.76
N LYS A 147 -4.92 -3.39 -3.18
CA LYS A 147 -6.06 -4.13 -3.72
C LYS A 147 -7.21 -4.09 -2.72
N LEU A 148 -8.40 -3.74 -3.19
CA LEU A 148 -9.66 -4.00 -2.51
C LEU A 148 -10.33 -5.19 -3.20
N GLU A 149 -10.83 -6.12 -2.40
CA GLU A 149 -11.76 -7.14 -2.83
C GLU A 149 -12.98 -7.08 -1.91
N ALA A 150 -14.12 -6.66 -2.44
CA ALA A 150 -15.30 -6.38 -1.63
C ALA A 150 -16.58 -6.88 -2.32
N SER A 151 -17.61 -7.15 -1.50
CA SER A 151 -18.95 -7.44 -1.98
C SER A 151 -19.63 -6.16 -2.46
N THR A 152 -20.35 -6.23 -3.58
CA THR A 152 -21.22 -5.14 -4.04
C THR A 152 -22.61 -5.18 -3.39
N SER A 153 -22.98 -6.31 -2.78
CA SER A 153 -24.30 -6.54 -2.19
C SER A 153 -24.30 -6.41 -0.66
N ILE A 154 -23.16 -6.57 -0.01
CA ILE A 154 -23.04 -6.52 1.45
C ILE A 154 -22.04 -5.42 1.82
N PRO A 155 -22.48 -4.31 2.44
CA PRO A 155 -21.61 -3.24 2.89
C PRO A 155 -20.52 -3.75 3.85
N ASN A 156 -19.31 -3.24 3.70
CA ASN A 156 -18.15 -3.56 4.56
C ASN A 156 -17.80 -5.06 4.62
N LEU A 157 -18.20 -5.83 3.61
CA LEU A 157 -17.74 -7.20 3.42
C LEU A 157 -16.65 -7.21 2.36
N GLY A 158 -15.43 -7.01 2.79
CA GLY A 158 -14.27 -7.01 1.92
C GLY A 158 -12.97 -6.94 2.70
N ASN A 159 -11.87 -7.00 1.98
CA ASN A 159 -10.53 -6.83 2.51
C ASN A 159 -9.71 -5.91 1.62
N ILE A 160 -8.79 -5.20 2.24
CA ILE A 160 -7.76 -4.42 1.56
C ILE A 160 -6.41 -5.06 1.85
N ASP A 161 -5.63 -5.24 0.81
CA ASP A 161 -4.22 -5.62 0.86
C ASP A 161 -3.38 -4.48 0.29
N LEU A 162 -2.45 -3.96 1.08
CA LEU A 162 -1.44 -2.99 0.66
C LEU A 162 -0.06 -3.65 0.80
N VAL A 163 0.63 -3.83 -0.30
CA VAL A 163 1.89 -4.59 -0.36
C VAL A 163 3.00 -3.72 -0.91
N TYR A 164 4.14 -3.72 -0.22
CA TYR A 164 5.40 -3.14 -0.64
C TYR A 164 6.37 -4.27 -0.97
N THR A 165 7.05 -4.18 -2.10
CA THR A 165 8.08 -5.14 -2.51
C THR A 165 9.31 -4.40 -3.05
N PRO A 166 10.53 -4.89 -2.79
CA PRO A 166 11.73 -4.37 -3.46
C PRO A 166 11.69 -4.66 -4.96
N ARG A 167 12.40 -3.83 -5.72
CA ARG A 167 12.59 -3.99 -7.18
C ARG A 167 14.02 -4.35 -7.51
#